data_125fc91710133b5cc1b5ec3f06781bf8
#
_entry.id   125fc91710133b5cc1b5ec3f06781bf8
#
_cell.length_a   1.000
_cell.length_b   1.000
_cell.length_c   1.000
_cell.angle_alpha   90.00
_cell.angle_beta   90.00
_cell.angle_gamma   90.00
#
_symmetry.space_group_name_H-M   'P 1'
#
loop_
_entity.id
_entity.type
_entity.pdbx_description
1 polymer ?
#
loop_
_entity_poly.entity_id
_entity_poly.type
_entity_poly.pdbx_seq_one_letter_code
_entity_poly.pdbx_strand_id
1 'polypeptide(L)'
;MIEEVLLDTHVILRHALGDDPAHGRQARRLFEQAGEGTLRLLVPSLVIAQVVWTLESFYRASREYITGLLQALLETPGVTALEPRVAARCIEVYAAHPIEIVDAYLVALAEEAKTPALAKFNKKDFRRFSHLKLIPCALSR
;
A
#
# COMPACT_ATOMS: atom_id res chain seq x y z
N MET A 1 -27.82 -6.80 0.29
CA MET A 1 -26.74 -6.39 1.20
C MET A 1 -25.40 -6.79 0.58
N ILE A 2 -24.44 -5.87 0.57
CA ILE A 2 -23.10 -6.13 0.02
C ILE A 2 -22.25 -6.73 1.12
N GLU A 3 -21.64 -7.88 0.82
CA GLU A 3 -20.72 -8.52 1.74
C GLU A 3 -19.33 -7.86 1.64
N GLU A 4 -18.74 -7.54 2.77
CA GLU A 4 -17.40 -6.99 2.83
C GLU A 4 -16.38 -8.09 3.08
N VAL A 5 -15.34 -8.13 2.25
CA VAL A 5 -14.34 -9.20 2.24
C VAL A 5 -12.95 -8.59 2.32
N LEU A 6 -12.18 -9.00 3.32
CA LEU A 6 -10.79 -8.58 3.43
C LEU A 6 -9.94 -9.35 2.42
N LEU A 7 -9.12 -8.63 1.66
CA LEU A 7 -8.21 -9.24 0.71
C LEU A 7 -6.89 -9.61 1.38
N ASP A 8 -6.46 -10.83 1.15
CA ASP A 8 -5.11 -11.27 1.49
C ASP A 8 -4.14 -10.90 0.36
N THR A 9 -2.87 -10.76 0.71
CA THR A 9 -1.79 -10.44 -0.23
C THR A 9 -1.78 -11.36 -1.45
N HIS A 10 -1.92 -12.68 -1.23
CA HIS A 10 -1.84 -13.65 -2.32
C HIS A 10 -2.98 -13.51 -3.32
N VAL A 11 -4.17 -13.12 -2.88
CA VAL A 11 -5.30 -12.89 -3.78
C VAL A 11 -4.98 -11.74 -4.74
N ILE A 12 -4.42 -10.67 -4.20
CA ILE A 12 -4.01 -9.51 -5.01
C ILE A 12 -2.93 -9.91 -6.02
N LEU A 13 -1.91 -10.62 -5.57
CA LEU A 13 -0.81 -11.04 -6.42
C LEU A 13 -1.25 -12.02 -7.52
N ARG A 14 -2.09 -13.00 -7.18
CA ARG A 14 -2.59 -13.95 -8.19
C ARG A 14 -3.46 -13.26 -9.23
N HIS A 15 -4.24 -12.27 -8.82
CA HIS A 15 -5.03 -11.49 -9.77
C HIS A 15 -4.14 -10.65 -10.69
N ALA A 16 -3.14 -9.99 -10.12
CA ALA A 16 -2.30 -9.05 -10.84
C ALA A 16 -1.28 -9.71 -11.76
N LEU A 17 -0.68 -10.82 -11.33
CA LEU A 17 0.46 -11.42 -12.03
C LEU A 17 0.09 -12.50 -13.04
N GLY A 18 -1.02 -13.20 -12.81
CA GLY A 18 -1.48 -14.23 -13.73
C GLY A 18 -0.55 -15.45 -13.86
N ASP A 19 0.32 -15.65 -12.87
CA ASP A 19 1.33 -16.72 -12.90
C ASP A 19 0.82 -18.06 -12.34
N ASP A 20 -0.41 -18.10 -11.87
CA ASP A 20 -1.06 -19.30 -11.33
C ASP A 20 -2.46 -19.38 -11.92
N PRO A 21 -2.69 -20.17 -12.97
CA PRO A 21 -3.97 -20.17 -13.68
C PRO A 21 -5.18 -20.49 -12.80
N ALA A 22 -5.07 -21.47 -11.91
CA ALA A 22 -6.19 -21.86 -11.06
C ALA A 22 -6.53 -20.78 -10.02
N HIS A 23 -5.54 -20.34 -9.25
CA HIS A 23 -5.72 -19.31 -8.26
C HIS A 23 -6.02 -17.95 -8.90
N GLY A 24 -5.44 -17.69 -10.08
CA GLY A 24 -5.72 -16.48 -10.84
C GLY A 24 -7.19 -16.38 -11.26
N ARG A 25 -7.79 -17.50 -11.69
CA ARG A 25 -9.21 -17.51 -12.03
C ARG A 25 -10.10 -17.26 -10.81
N GLN A 26 -9.76 -17.89 -9.67
CA GLN A 26 -10.51 -17.67 -8.43
C GLN A 26 -10.42 -16.21 -7.97
N ALA A 27 -9.23 -15.63 -8.02
CA ALA A 27 -9.02 -14.23 -7.67
C ALA A 27 -9.81 -13.32 -8.60
N ARG A 28 -9.74 -13.56 -9.91
CA ARG A 28 -10.47 -12.78 -10.91
C ARG A 28 -11.97 -12.78 -10.63
N ARG A 29 -12.52 -13.94 -10.25
CA ARG A 29 -13.95 -14.04 -9.95
C ARG A 29 -14.36 -13.12 -8.79
N LEU A 30 -13.51 -13.01 -7.75
CA LEU A 30 -13.77 -12.09 -6.65
C LEU A 30 -13.82 -10.64 -7.14
N PHE A 31 -12.88 -10.25 -7.98
CA PHE A 31 -12.85 -8.89 -8.52
C PHE A 31 -14.04 -8.62 -9.45
N GLU A 32 -14.47 -9.62 -10.22
CA GLU A 32 -15.66 -9.50 -11.04
C GLU A 32 -16.92 -9.28 -10.18
N GLN A 33 -17.06 -10.04 -9.09
CA GLN A 33 -18.17 -9.89 -8.17
C GLN A 33 -18.17 -8.51 -7.49
N ALA A 34 -16.98 -7.99 -7.18
CA ALA A 34 -16.84 -6.64 -6.65
C ALA A 34 -17.31 -5.60 -7.68
N GLY A 35 -16.92 -5.77 -8.94
CA GLY A 35 -17.34 -4.90 -10.02
C GLY A 35 -18.84 -4.95 -10.29
N GLU A 36 -19.47 -6.10 -10.05
CA GLU A 36 -20.92 -6.28 -10.16
C GLU A 36 -21.68 -5.72 -8.96
N GLY A 37 -20.98 -5.35 -7.89
CA GLY A 37 -21.59 -4.76 -6.70
C GLY A 37 -22.09 -5.77 -5.68
N THR A 38 -21.75 -7.05 -5.82
CA THR A 38 -22.17 -8.08 -4.86
C THR A 38 -21.21 -8.23 -3.69
N LEU A 39 -19.94 -7.81 -3.89
CA LEU A 39 -18.91 -7.81 -2.86
C LEU A 39 -18.25 -6.45 -2.78
N ARG A 40 -17.75 -6.12 -1.61
CA ARG A 40 -16.80 -5.01 -1.44
C ARG A 40 -15.49 -5.61 -0.92
N LEU A 41 -14.42 -5.40 -1.68
CA LEU A 41 -13.10 -5.93 -1.32
C LEU A 41 -12.33 -4.87 -0.55
N LEU A 42 -11.90 -5.22 0.65
CA LEU A 42 -11.23 -4.31 1.56
C LEU A 42 -9.73 -4.60 1.59
N VAL A 43 -8.93 -3.55 1.42
CA VAL A 43 -7.47 -3.68 1.38
C VAL A 43 -6.86 -2.99 2.60
N PRO A 44 -6.36 -3.77 3.57
CA PRO A 44 -5.64 -3.20 4.72
C PRO A 44 -4.29 -2.62 4.31
N SER A 45 -3.84 -1.57 5.00
CA SER A 45 -2.54 -0.96 4.73
C SER A 45 -1.38 -1.95 4.91
N LEU A 46 -1.49 -2.85 5.87
CA LEU A 46 -0.46 -3.88 6.09
C LEU A 46 -0.35 -4.82 4.90
N VAL A 47 -1.47 -5.11 4.24
CA VAL A 47 -1.47 -5.93 3.02
C VAL A 47 -0.82 -5.18 1.86
N ILE A 48 -1.08 -3.88 1.74
CA ILE A 48 -0.40 -3.03 0.74
C ILE A 48 1.12 -3.13 0.94
N ALA A 49 1.59 -3.00 2.17
CA ALA A 49 3.02 -3.09 2.48
C ALA A 49 3.59 -4.46 2.07
N GLN A 50 2.86 -5.53 2.37
CA GLN A 50 3.31 -6.88 2.03
C GLN A 50 3.34 -7.12 0.52
N VAL A 51 2.38 -6.58 -0.21
CA VAL A 51 2.38 -6.63 -1.69
C VAL A 51 3.65 -5.95 -2.23
N VAL A 52 3.97 -4.75 -1.71
CA VAL A 52 5.17 -4.02 -2.13
C VAL A 52 6.43 -4.83 -1.85
N TRP A 53 6.60 -5.33 -0.63
CA TRP A 53 7.77 -6.13 -0.25
C TRP A 53 7.93 -7.37 -1.12
N THR A 54 6.84 -8.06 -1.39
CA THR A 54 6.88 -9.27 -2.21
C THR A 54 7.27 -8.94 -3.64
N LEU A 55 6.70 -7.88 -4.21
CA LEU A 55 7.03 -7.45 -5.56
C LEU A 55 8.48 -6.98 -5.68
N GLU A 56 8.97 -6.25 -4.67
CA GLU A 56 10.37 -5.80 -4.66
C GLU A 56 11.34 -6.96 -4.47
N SER A 57 11.11 -7.78 -3.46
CA SER A 57 12.08 -8.79 -3.01
C SER A 57 12.05 -10.07 -3.83
N PHE A 58 10.88 -10.56 -4.17
CA PHE A 58 10.72 -11.84 -4.85
C PHE A 58 10.68 -11.66 -6.38
N TYR A 59 9.90 -10.70 -6.84
CA TYR A 59 9.73 -10.46 -8.28
C TYR A 59 10.69 -9.41 -8.84
N ARG A 60 11.41 -8.71 -7.98
CA ARG A 60 12.34 -7.63 -8.35
C ARG A 60 11.70 -6.59 -9.26
N ALA A 61 10.45 -6.28 -8.99
CA ALA A 61 9.68 -5.32 -9.75
C ALA A 61 10.18 -3.89 -9.51
N SER A 62 10.02 -3.05 -10.53
CA SER A 62 10.40 -1.64 -10.42
C SER A 62 9.38 -0.88 -9.58
N ARG A 63 9.81 0.26 -9.05
CA ARG A 63 8.94 1.17 -8.31
C ARG A 63 7.76 1.62 -9.17
N GLU A 64 7.99 1.92 -10.43
CA GLU A 64 6.95 2.32 -11.37
C GLU A 64 5.91 1.22 -11.58
N TYR A 65 6.36 -0.02 -11.73
CA TYR A 65 5.45 -1.16 -11.89
C TYR A 65 4.59 -1.35 -10.64
N ILE A 66 5.20 -1.30 -9.46
CA ILE A 66 4.50 -1.47 -8.18
C ILE A 66 3.48 -0.35 -7.98
N THR A 67 3.89 0.89 -8.23
CA THR A 67 3.00 2.05 -8.13
C THR A 67 1.80 1.91 -9.05
N GLY A 68 2.03 1.52 -10.30
CA GLY A 68 0.95 1.32 -11.27
C GLY A 68 -0.02 0.23 -10.85
N LEU A 69 0.51 -0.88 -10.32
CA LEU A 69 -0.31 -1.98 -9.83
C LEU A 69 -1.19 -1.54 -8.66
N LEU A 70 -0.62 -0.84 -7.70
CA LEU A 70 -1.37 -0.38 -6.52
C LEU A 70 -2.43 0.66 -6.89
N GLN A 71 -2.10 1.58 -7.79
CA GLN A 71 -3.06 2.57 -8.26
C GLN A 71 -4.23 1.89 -8.99
N ALA A 72 -3.92 0.94 -9.87
CA ALA A 72 -4.96 0.19 -10.58
C ALA A 72 -5.84 -0.60 -9.61
N LEU A 73 -5.23 -1.20 -8.59
CA LEU A 73 -5.97 -1.96 -7.58
C LEU A 73 -6.98 -1.06 -6.85
N LEU A 74 -6.55 0.10 -6.38
CA LEU A 74 -7.41 0.99 -5.60
C LEU A 74 -8.43 1.74 -6.46
N GLU A 75 -8.23 1.80 -7.76
CA GLU A 75 -9.19 2.36 -8.71
C GLU A 75 -10.19 1.33 -9.22
N THR A 76 -9.98 0.06 -8.91
CA THR A 76 -10.86 -1.03 -9.36
C THR A 76 -12.23 -0.90 -8.69
N PRO A 77 -13.33 -0.97 -9.47
CA PRO A 77 -14.67 -0.90 -8.88
C PRO A 77 -14.89 -1.98 -7.82
N GLY A 78 -15.43 -1.58 -6.67
CA GLY A 78 -15.71 -2.49 -5.56
C GLY A 78 -14.52 -2.75 -4.64
N VAL A 79 -13.37 -2.16 -4.91
CA VAL A 79 -12.18 -2.26 -4.06
C VAL A 79 -12.02 -0.98 -3.26
N THR A 80 -11.82 -1.12 -1.95
CA THR A 80 -11.68 0.02 -1.04
C THR A 80 -10.54 -0.24 -0.07
N ALA A 81 -9.62 0.73 0.04
CA ALA A 81 -8.61 0.68 1.09
C ALA A 81 -9.26 1.01 2.44
N LEU A 82 -8.84 0.32 3.50
CA LEU A 82 -9.36 0.58 4.85
C LEU A 82 -8.95 1.95 5.37
N GLU A 83 -7.80 2.43 4.94
CA GLU A 83 -7.34 3.79 5.24
C GLU A 83 -7.18 4.53 3.91
N PRO A 84 -8.27 4.93 3.24
CA PRO A 84 -8.21 5.36 1.85
C PRO A 84 -7.33 6.58 1.61
N ARG A 85 -7.38 7.58 2.47
CA ARG A 85 -6.59 8.81 2.30
C ARG A 85 -5.12 8.56 2.58
N VAL A 86 -4.83 7.81 3.64
CA VAL A 86 -3.46 7.42 4.00
C VAL A 86 -2.86 6.54 2.91
N ALA A 87 -3.61 5.55 2.42
CA ALA A 87 -3.15 4.66 1.36
C ALA A 87 -2.83 5.43 0.08
N ALA A 88 -3.71 6.33 -0.35
CA ALA A 88 -3.49 7.13 -1.55
C ALA A 88 -2.22 7.99 -1.41
N ARG A 89 -2.06 8.66 -0.27
CA ARG A 89 -0.89 9.51 -0.03
C ARG A 89 0.39 8.67 0.09
N CYS A 90 0.31 7.52 0.75
CA CYS A 90 1.42 6.59 0.88
C CYS A 90 1.95 6.18 -0.50
N ILE A 91 1.06 5.83 -1.41
CA ILE A 91 1.43 5.43 -2.77
C ILE A 91 2.07 6.60 -3.53
N GLU A 92 1.53 7.82 -3.39
CA GLU A 92 2.13 9.00 -4.00
C GLU A 92 3.56 9.24 -3.51
N VAL A 93 3.77 9.16 -2.20
CA VAL A 93 5.09 9.36 -1.59
C VAL A 93 6.05 8.27 -2.03
N TYR A 94 5.59 7.03 -2.04
CA TYR A 94 6.40 5.89 -2.50
C TYR A 94 6.80 6.05 -3.97
N ALA A 95 5.88 6.51 -4.81
CA ALA A 95 6.14 6.73 -6.23
C ALA A 95 7.17 7.83 -6.48
N ALA A 96 7.10 8.90 -5.69
CA ALA A 96 7.87 10.11 -5.93
C ALA A 96 9.28 10.10 -5.30
N HIS A 97 9.53 9.24 -4.32
CA HIS A 97 10.76 9.28 -3.54
C HIS A 97 11.36 7.89 -3.36
N PRO A 98 12.70 7.78 -3.32
CA PRO A 98 13.39 6.48 -3.14
C PRO A 98 13.42 6.07 -1.67
N ILE A 99 12.25 5.91 -1.06
CA ILE A 99 12.11 5.47 0.34
C ILE A 99 11.29 4.20 0.39
N GLU A 100 11.40 3.49 1.51
CA GLU A 100 10.65 2.25 1.71
C GLU A 100 9.17 2.54 1.93
N ILE A 101 8.34 1.54 1.63
CA ILE A 101 6.88 1.69 1.75
C ILE A 101 6.43 2.04 3.17
N VAL A 102 7.09 1.47 4.19
CA VAL A 102 6.76 1.77 5.59
C VAL A 102 7.05 3.24 5.90
N ASP A 103 8.18 3.76 5.40
CA ASP A 103 8.52 5.18 5.59
C ASP A 103 7.50 6.07 4.88
N ALA A 104 7.09 5.70 3.67
CA ALA A 104 6.04 6.42 2.94
C ALA A 104 4.72 6.41 3.71
N TYR A 105 4.39 5.28 4.32
CA TYR A 105 3.20 5.15 5.15
C TYR A 105 3.27 6.07 6.38
N LEU A 106 4.43 6.12 7.05
CA LEU A 106 4.60 7.00 8.22
C LEU A 106 4.43 8.47 7.85
N VAL A 107 4.95 8.90 6.70
CA VAL A 107 4.73 10.26 6.21
C VAL A 107 3.23 10.52 6.01
N ALA A 108 2.56 9.63 5.30
CA ALA A 108 1.14 9.77 5.02
C ALA A 108 0.29 9.79 6.30
N LEU A 109 0.63 8.91 7.24
CA LEU A 109 -0.09 8.80 8.50
C LEU A 109 0.11 10.05 9.37
N ALA A 110 1.34 10.57 9.44
CA ALA A 110 1.63 11.79 10.20
C ALA A 110 0.85 12.98 9.64
N GLU A 111 0.79 13.09 8.31
CA GLU A 111 0.02 14.16 7.65
C GLU A 111 -1.47 14.03 7.94
N GLU A 112 -2.03 12.84 7.81
CA GLU A 112 -3.46 12.62 8.03
C GLU A 112 -3.86 12.81 9.51
N ALA A 113 -3.01 12.35 10.41
CA ALA A 113 -3.26 12.49 11.85
C ALA A 113 -3.02 13.90 12.36
N LYS A 114 -2.49 14.80 11.53
CA LYS A 114 -2.09 16.16 11.91
C LYS A 114 -1.07 16.16 13.04
N THR A 115 -0.26 15.11 13.08
CA THR A 115 0.79 14.92 14.08
C THR A 115 2.12 14.81 13.32
N PRO A 116 2.73 15.95 12.97
CA PRO A 116 3.87 15.94 12.04
C PRO A 116 5.19 15.47 12.66
N ALA A 117 5.16 14.94 13.87
CA ALA A 117 6.38 14.49 14.55
C ALA A 117 6.66 13.03 14.27
N LEU A 118 7.90 12.71 13.90
CA LEU A 118 8.38 11.36 13.69
C LEU A 118 9.66 11.13 14.49
N ALA A 119 9.73 10.00 15.19
CA ALA A 119 10.95 9.56 15.86
C ALA A 119 11.69 8.61 14.93
N LYS A 120 12.92 8.94 14.57
CA LYS A 120 13.69 8.13 13.63
C LYS A 120 15.19 8.36 13.83
N PHE A 121 15.96 7.28 13.77
CA PHE A 121 17.42 7.36 13.87
C PHE A 121 18.02 7.94 12.60
N ASN A 122 17.66 7.38 11.44
CA ASN A 122 18.15 7.85 10.15
C ASN A 122 17.21 8.92 9.59
N LYS A 123 17.62 10.18 9.70
CA LYS A 123 16.81 11.31 9.26
C LYS A 123 16.98 11.63 7.79
N LYS A 124 17.96 11.04 7.14
CA LYS A 124 18.35 11.40 5.77
C LYS A 124 17.18 11.34 4.79
N ASP A 125 16.40 10.26 4.86
CA ASP A 125 15.29 10.03 3.94
C ASP A 125 14.11 10.96 4.18
N PHE A 126 14.04 11.58 5.37
CA PHE A 126 12.94 12.45 5.74
C PHE A 126 13.23 13.95 5.60
N ARG A 127 14.45 14.33 5.27
CA ARG A 127 14.82 15.75 5.09
C ARG A 127 14.00 16.42 4.01
N ARG A 128 13.57 15.68 2.99
CA ARG A 128 12.73 16.19 1.90
C ARG A 128 11.30 16.50 2.33
N PHE A 129 10.91 16.05 3.51
CA PHE A 129 9.59 16.32 4.09
C PHE A 129 9.73 17.37 5.19
N SER A 130 10.07 18.60 4.77
CA SER A 130 10.38 19.69 5.70
C SER A 130 9.21 20.08 6.60
N HIS A 131 8.00 19.73 6.22
CA HIS A 131 6.81 20.00 7.04
C HIS A 131 6.66 19.00 8.19
N LEU A 132 7.46 17.93 8.23
CA LEU A 132 7.43 16.96 9.31
C LEU A 132 8.50 17.28 10.33
N LYS A 133 8.12 17.23 11.60
CA LYS A 133 9.05 17.41 12.71
C LYS A 133 9.71 16.08 13.04
N LEU A 134 11.02 16.02 12.94
CA LEU A 134 11.77 14.81 13.30
C LEU A 134 12.28 14.94 14.72
N ILE A 135 11.96 13.95 15.54
CA ILE A 135 12.42 13.90 16.92
C ILE A 135 13.69 13.05 16.94
N PRO A 136 14.83 13.59 17.38
CA PRO A 136 16.07 12.83 17.43
C PRO A 136 15.98 11.74 18.49
N CYS A 137 16.45 10.55 18.12
CA CYS A 137 16.61 9.45 19.07
C CYS A 137 18.08 9.39 19.45
N ALA A 138 18.41 9.78 20.66
CA ALA A 138 19.74 9.69 21.19
C ALA A 138 19.86 8.40 22.03
N LEU A 139 20.89 7.62 21.78
CA LEU A 139 21.19 6.48 22.62
C LEU A 139 21.88 6.98 23.86
N SER A 140 21.30 6.76 25.02
CA SER A 140 21.94 6.99 26.31
C SER A 140 22.99 5.91 26.55
N ARG A 141 24.12 6.33 27.05
CA ARG A 141 25.15 5.40 27.47
C ARG A 141 25.05 5.16 28.96
#